data_9ee2b64bfed78fe3900f513cd3c920d9
#
_entry.id   9ee2b64bfed78fe3900f513cd3c920d9
#
_cell.length_a   1.000
_cell.length_b   1.000
_cell.length_c   1.000
_cell.angle_alpha   90.00
_cell.angle_beta   90.00
_cell.angle_gamma   90.00
#
_symmetry.space_group_name_H-M   'P 1'
#
loop_
_entity.id
_entity.type
_entity.pdbx_description
1 polymer ?
#
loop_
_entity_poly.entity_id
_entity_poly.type
_entity_poly.pdbx_seq_one_letter_code
_entity_poly.pdbx_strand_id
1 'polypeptide(L)'
;FAHVAKTMEDNLPKDPWHAFFSIPAWLQALIANGALGSKTKAGIFKKEGKRIMMIDPATGEYVASNKKADSEVTDILKEKDWGKKLAALRESQNPQAQFLWAVLRDSFHYIAVHAQSIATTARDIDFAIRWGYGWDEGPLEIWQAAGVQQVAEWIQADIDAGNTMSNAALPEWLKGVEAFHNNEGSLNFTTGKYDPRSALDVYRRQIRPAPLLGETLPPLGTTVFETDVMRGFTLDGEILVIENLNKMRAISRAVLESINQAIAIAEKDFKALVFWAPEAPFSVGADLKSMMPEFATGDFEAIESMVKLFQDTSMNLRYSQIPTVSAVQGFAFGGGCEFVMHSNKVVAALESYVGLVEVGVGLIPAGGGTKDFALQAARASQGDLLAALKDRYMNLAMAKVATSAIEAKELGFMRESDVVVFNSYELLHVALNEARAMADSGFRPDVPALFPVAGRSGAASIQGQLLNMKEGGFISEYDMHIGSQIAWVITGGDVDPGTLVDEQWLLDLERKVFVDLLKNEKTLERIENMMSTGKPLRN
;
A
#
# COMPACT_ATOMS: atom_id res chain seq x y z
N PHE A 1 5.88 3.31 -26.40
CA PHE A 1 7.34 3.39 -26.56
C PHE A 1 7.71 4.00 -27.92
N ALA A 2 7.30 3.40 -29.07
CA ALA A 2 7.66 3.87 -30.42
C ALA A 2 7.34 5.35 -30.66
N HIS A 3 6.17 5.82 -30.22
CA HIS A 3 5.77 7.22 -30.36
C HIS A 3 6.71 8.15 -29.56
N VAL A 4 7.07 7.78 -28.34
CA VAL A 4 8.00 8.56 -27.52
C VAL A 4 9.37 8.63 -28.17
N ALA A 5 9.93 7.49 -28.60
CA ALA A 5 11.21 7.43 -29.28
C ALA A 5 11.22 8.32 -30.54
N LYS A 6 10.20 8.23 -31.36
CA LYS A 6 10.07 9.09 -32.55
C LYS A 6 9.94 10.58 -32.21
N THR A 7 9.20 10.91 -31.15
CA THR A 7 9.12 12.31 -30.70
C THR A 7 10.48 12.85 -30.27
N MET A 8 11.28 12.04 -29.57
CA MET A 8 12.65 12.43 -29.19
C MET A 8 13.55 12.57 -30.42
N GLU A 9 13.51 11.59 -31.34
CA GLU A 9 14.28 11.61 -32.58
C GLU A 9 13.96 12.88 -33.41
N ASP A 10 12.69 13.21 -33.59
CA ASP A 10 12.25 14.34 -34.41
C ASP A 10 12.55 15.71 -33.77
N ASN A 11 12.47 15.81 -32.43
CA ASN A 11 12.55 17.11 -31.74
C ASN A 11 13.91 17.40 -31.08
N LEU A 12 14.78 16.41 -30.95
CA LEU A 12 16.09 16.54 -30.30
C LEU A 12 17.28 16.21 -31.24
N PRO A 13 17.35 16.83 -32.46
CA PRO A 13 18.37 16.46 -33.45
C PRO A 13 19.80 16.85 -33.05
N LYS A 14 19.98 17.71 -32.05
CA LYS A 14 21.29 18.16 -31.54
C LYS A 14 21.65 17.50 -30.20
N ASP A 15 20.82 16.62 -29.70
CA ASP A 15 21.09 15.92 -28.45
C ASP A 15 22.28 14.97 -28.62
N PRO A 16 23.26 14.96 -27.70
CA PRO A 16 24.44 14.06 -27.79
C PRO A 16 24.07 12.57 -27.81
N TRP A 17 22.85 12.19 -27.42
CA TRP A 17 22.32 10.81 -27.46
C TRP A 17 21.39 10.58 -28.66
N HIS A 18 21.22 11.54 -29.57
CA HIS A 18 20.27 11.46 -30.69
C HIS A 18 20.36 10.15 -31.47
N ALA A 19 21.56 9.60 -31.68
CA ALA A 19 21.78 8.35 -32.40
C ALA A 19 21.05 7.13 -31.75
N PHE A 20 20.68 7.22 -30.48
CA PHE A 20 20.04 6.17 -29.71
C PHE A 20 18.51 6.33 -29.60
N PHE A 21 17.93 7.40 -30.13
CA PHE A 21 16.49 7.63 -30.10
C PHE A 21 15.73 6.83 -31.18
N SER A 22 16.43 6.36 -32.22
CA SER A 22 15.81 5.54 -33.26
C SER A 22 15.45 4.14 -32.73
N ILE A 23 14.31 3.64 -33.18
CA ILE A 23 13.83 2.31 -32.77
C ILE A 23 14.60 1.23 -33.56
N PRO A 24 15.15 0.21 -32.86
CA PRO A 24 15.87 -0.87 -33.53
C PRO A 24 14.96 -1.67 -34.49
N ALA A 25 15.55 -2.21 -35.56
CA ALA A 25 14.82 -2.90 -36.64
C ALA A 25 13.94 -4.06 -36.13
N TRP A 26 14.43 -4.83 -35.14
CA TRP A 26 13.63 -5.94 -34.58
C TRP A 26 12.34 -5.45 -33.88
N LEU A 27 12.39 -4.29 -33.25
CA LEU A 27 11.21 -3.70 -32.59
C LEU A 27 10.26 -3.10 -33.63
N GLN A 28 10.78 -2.50 -34.71
CA GLN A 28 9.96 -2.05 -35.83
C GLN A 28 9.22 -3.23 -36.47
N ALA A 29 9.88 -4.39 -36.62
CA ALA A 29 9.25 -5.60 -37.13
C ALA A 29 8.13 -6.13 -36.23
N LEU A 30 8.29 -6.09 -34.91
CA LEU A 30 7.23 -6.45 -33.97
C LEU A 30 6.01 -5.54 -34.13
N ILE A 31 6.22 -4.24 -34.23
CA ILE A 31 5.15 -3.26 -34.41
C ILE A 31 4.42 -3.49 -35.74
N ALA A 32 5.16 -3.68 -36.84
CA ALA A 32 4.61 -3.96 -38.15
C ALA A 32 3.77 -5.26 -38.18
N ASN A 33 4.14 -6.24 -37.38
CA ASN A 33 3.40 -7.51 -37.21
C ASN A 33 2.22 -7.40 -36.21
N GLY A 34 1.91 -6.21 -35.69
CA GLY A 34 0.81 -6.00 -34.77
C GLY A 34 1.06 -6.51 -33.34
N ALA A 35 2.29 -6.86 -32.99
CA ALA A 35 2.69 -7.29 -31.66
C ALA A 35 2.96 -6.09 -30.74
N LEU A 36 1.88 -5.39 -30.31
CA LEU A 36 1.94 -4.10 -29.63
C LEU A 36 1.95 -4.20 -28.09
N GLY A 37 1.95 -5.40 -27.53
CA GLY A 37 1.95 -5.66 -26.09
C GLY A 37 0.71 -6.37 -25.56
N SER A 38 0.35 -6.15 -24.30
CA SER A 38 -0.73 -6.87 -23.62
C SER A 38 -2.09 -6.78 -24.33
N LYS A 39 -2.41 -5.64 -24.93
CA LYS A 39 -3.68 -5.42 -25.66
C LYS A 39 -3.81 -6.31 -26.90
N THR A 40 -2.72 -6.63 -27.55
CA THR A 40 -2.66 -7.54 -28.71
C THR A 40 -2.20 -8.95 -28.34
N LYS A 41 -2.08 -9.25 -27.02
CA LYS A 41 -1.62 -10.53 -26.46
C LYS A 41 -0.18 -10.92 -26.83
N ALA A 42 0.54 -10.08 -27.55
CA ALA A 42 1.93 -10.25 -27.94
C ALA A 42 2.65 -8.91 -28.04
N GLY A 43 3.92 -8.86 -27.69
CA GLY A 43 4.83 -7.71 -27.75
C GLY A 43 6.26 -8.21 -27.55
N ILE A 44 7.12 -7.48 -26.82
CA ILE A 44 8.43 -8.00 -26.40
C ILE A 44 8.26 -9.30 -25.61
N PHE A 45 7.20 -9.39 -24.83
CA PHE A 45 6.79 -10.61 -24.15
C PHE A 45 5.42 -11.08 -24.67
N LYS A 46 5.21 -12.40 -24.71
CA LYS A 46 3.90 -13.02 -24.90
C LYS A 46 3.70 -14.18 -23.93
N LYS A 47 2.44 -14.50 -23.62
CA LYS A 47 2.10 -15.63 -22.77
C LYS A 47 1.64 -16.81 -23.64
N GLU A 48 2.28 -17.97 -23.49
CA GLU A 48 1.86 -19.24 -24.10
C GLU A 48 1.48 -20.22 -22.98
N GLY A 49 0.19 -20.42 -22.78
CA GLY A 49 -0.31 -21.20 -21.64
C GLY A 49 0.12 -20.57 -20.31
N LYS A 50 0.92 -21.30 -19.51
CA LYS A 50 1.49 -20.80 -18.24
C LYS A 50 2.90 -20.19 -18.39
N ARG A 51 3.50 -20.24 -19.59
CA ARG A 51 4.88 -19.77 -19.81
C ARG A 51 4.90 -18.35 -20.37
N ILE A 52 5.88 -17.58 -19.92
CA ILE A 52 6.19 -16.28 -20.50
C ILE A 52 7.30 -16.48 -21.52
N MET A 53 7.04 -16.08 -22.77
CA MET A 53 8.00 -16.07 -23.86
C MET A 53 8.51 -14.66 -24.08
N MET A 54 9.74 -14.50 -24.52
CA MET A 54 10.41 -13.24 -24.82
C MET A 54 10.96 -13.30 -26.25
N ILE A 55 10.86 -12.19 -26.98
CA ILE A 55 11.48 -12.10 -28.31
C ILE A 55 13.01 -12.16 -28.16
N ASP A 56 13.64 -12.96 -28.99
CA ASP A 56 15.10 -12.88 -29.20
C ASP A 56 15.36 -11.84 -30.28
N PRO A 57 16.03 -10.70 -29.95
CA PRO A 57 16.29 -9.65 -30.91
C PRO A 57 17.17 -10.07 -32.10
N ALA A 58 17.98 -11.12 -31.95
CA ALA A 58 18.88 -11.61 -32.99
C ALA A 58 18.17 -12.47 -34.04
N THR A 59 17.21 -13.30 -33.59
CA THR A 59 16.49 -14.22 -34.48
C THR A 59 15.10 -13.75 -34.87
N GLY A 60 14.50 -12.85 -34.06
CA GLY A 60 13.11 -12.43 -34.21
C GLY A 60 12.10 -13.48 -33.75
N GLU A 61 12.52 -14.54 -33.09
CA GLU A 61 11.66 -15.62 -32.59
C GLU A 61 11.38 -15.51 -31.10
N TYR A 62 10.26 -16.08 -30.65
CA TYR A 62 9.93 -16.12 -29.24
C TYR A 62 10.58 -17.32 -28.55
N VAL A 63 11.41 -17.04 -27.55
CA VAL A 63 12.07 -18.03 -26.70
C VAL A 63 11.53 -17.98 -25.28
N ALA A 64 11.69 -19.08 -24.53
CA ALA A 64 11.23 -19.10 -23.14
C ALA A 64 12.01 -18.11 -22.26
N SER A 65 11.31 -17.25 -21.54
CA SER A 65 11.88 -16.31 -20.58
C SER A 65 12.16 -17.04 -19.26
N ASN A 66 13.20 -17.86 -19.23
CA ASN A 66 13.54 -18.68 -18.05
C ASN A 66 14.81 -18.20 -17.32
N LYS A 67 15.45 -17.14 -17.79
CA LYS A 67 16.70 -16.68 -17.19
C LYS A 67 16.41 -15.94 -15.88
N LYS A 68 17.01 -16.44 -14.80
CA LYS A 68 17.12 -15.72 -13.53
C LYS A 68 18.37 -14.84 -13.58
N ALA A 69 18.39 -13.79 -12.75
CA ALA A 69 19.63 -13.05 -12.51
C ALA A 69 20.68 -14.01 -11.92
N ASP A 70 21.93 -13.83 -12.34
CA ASP A 70 23.04 -14.62 -11.81
C ASP A 70 23.20 -14.35 -10.31
N SER A 71 23.69 -15.36 -9.56
CA SER A 71 23.84 -15.25 -8.11
C SER A 71 24.75 -14.09 -7.72
N GLU A 72 25.86 -13.88 -8.42
CA GLU A 72 26.78 -12.75 -8.24
C GLU A 72 26.03 -11.41 -8.31
N VAL A 73 25.22 -11.21 -9.34
CA VAL A 73 24.44 -9.98 -9.51
C VAL A 73 23.39 -9.82 -8.42
N THR A 74 22.72 -10.93 -8.07
CA THR A 74 21.73 -10.93 -6.98
C THR A 74 22.39 -10.54 -5.65
N ASP A 75 23.63 -10.98 -5.40
CA ASP A 75 24.35 -10.66 -4.17
C ASP A 75 24.82 -9.20 -4.16
N ILE A 76 25.32 -8.67 -5.29
CA ILE A 76 25.64 -7.25 -5.42
C ILE A 76 24.40 -6.37 -5.15
N LEU A 77 23.24 -6.75 -5.68
CA LEU A 77 22.01 -5.98 -5.50
C LEU A 77 21.49 -5.96 -4.06
N LYS A 78 21.89 -6.92 -3.22
CA LYS A 78 21.57 -6.94 -1.77
C LYS A 78 22.41 -5.96 -0.95
N GLU A 79 23.54 -5.50 -1.49
CA GLU A 79 24.35 -4.48 -0.82
C GLU A 79 23.53 -3.20 -0.61
N LYS A 80 23.56 -2.65 0.59
CA LYS A 80 22.81 -1.44 0.95
C LYS A 80 23.58 -0.16 0.70
N ASP A 81 24.89 -0.23 0.78
CA ASP A 81 25.79 0.89 0.51
C ASP A 81 25.91 1.09 -1.02
N TRP A 82 25.41 2.19 -1.51
CA TRP A 82 25.44 2.51 -2.95
C TRP A 82 26.86 2.65 -3.51
N GLY A 83 27.81 3.15 -2.73
CA GLY A 83 29.20 3.24 -3.16
C GLY A 83 29.79 1.86 -3.47
N LYS A 84 29.61 0.92 -2.53
CA LYS A 84 30.04 -0.47 -2.72
C LYS A 84 29.28 -1.18 -3.83
N LYS A 85 27.97 -0.96 -3.92
CA LYS A 85 27.12 -1.55 -4.96
C LYS A 85 27.55 -1.12 -6.35
N LEU A 86 27.71 0.18 -6.59
CA LEU A 86 28.14 0.71 -7.89
C LEU A 86 29.58 0.30 -8.24
N ALA A 87 30.50 0.30 -7.26
CA ALA A 87 31.85 -0.20 -7.46
C ALA A 87 31.84 -1.68 -7.90
N ALA A 88 31.09 -2.52 -7.18
CA ALA A 88 30.99 -3.94 -7.51
C ALA A 88 30.36 -4.20 -8.90
N LEU A 89 29.30 -3.45 -9.27
CA LEU A 89 28.71 -3.54 -10.61
C LEU A 89 29.71 -3.15 -11.70
N ARG A 90 30.50 -2.09 -11.47
CA ARG A 90 31.51 -1.57 -12.41
C ARG A 90 32.68 -2.53 -12.58
N GLU A 91 33.17 -3.13 -11.50
CA GLU A 91 34.34 -4.02 -11.49
C GLU A 91 34.04 -5.44 -11.96
N SER A 92 32.81 -5.89 -11.83
CA SER A 92 32.39 -7.23 -12.23
C SER A 92 32.56 -7.46 -13.73
N GLN A 93 33.02 -8.66 -14.12
CA GLN A 93 33.06 -9.10 -15.51
C GLN A 93 31.75 -9.76 -15.95
N ASN A 94 30.77 -9.89 -15.08
CA ASN A 94 29.48 -10.45 -15.40
C ASN A 94 28.68 -9.52 -16.34
N PRO A 95 28.21 -10.00 -17.50
CA PRO A 95 27.50 -9.15 -18.45
C PRO A 95 26.24 -8.47 -17.88
N GLN A 96 25.56 -9.10 -16.93
CA GLN A 96 24.38 -8.52 -16.28
C GLN A 96 24.78 -7.36 -15.33
N ALA A 97 25.88 -7.51 -14.60
CA ALA A 97 26.41 -6.44 -13.75
C ALA A 97 26.89 -5.26 -14.61
N GLN A 98 27.62 -5.53 -15.68
CA GLN A 98 28.07 -4.51 -16.64
C GLN A 98 26.90 -3.76 -17.29
N PHE A 99 25.81 -4.48 -17.62
CA PHE A 99 24.59 -3.86 -18.13
C PHE A 99 23.97 -2.90 -17.10
N LEU A 100 23.86 -3.32 -15.83
CA LEU A 100 23.30 -2.47 -14.76
C LEU A 100 24.16 -1.23 -14.52
N TRP A 101 25.50 -1.40 -14.50
CA TRP A 101 26.41 -0.25 -14.42
C TRP A 101 26.22 0.69 -15.60
N ALA A 102 26.18 0.18 -16.83
CA ALA A 102 26.00 1.00 -18.03
C ALA A 102 24.69 1.80 -17.99
N VAL A 103 23.58 1.20 -17.57
CA VAL A 103 22.28 1.88 -17.43
C VAL A 103 22.36 3.04 -16.43
N LEU A 104 22.93 2.81 -15.24
CA LEU A 104 23.05 3.85 -14.22
C LEU A 104 24.03 4.94 -14.64
N ARG A 105 25.22 4.55 -15.12
CA ARG A 105 26.25 5.46 -15.62
C ARG A 105 25.72 6.39 -16.71
N ASP A 106 25.10 5.84 -17.77
CA ASP A 106 24.61 6.65 -18.88
C ASP A 106 23.41 7.50 -18.48
N SER A 107 22.58 7.05 -17.50
CA SER A 107 21.54 7.87 -16.91
C SER A 107 22.12 9.06 -16.14
N PHE A 108 23.13 8.85 -15.30
CA PHE A 108 23.80 9.92 -14.58
C PHE A 108 24.50 10.88 -15.54
N HIS A 109 25.17 10.37 -16.56
CA HIS A 109 25.83 11.16 -17.59
C HIS A 109 24.83 12.05 -18.35
N TYR A 110 23.71 11.49 -18.81
CA TYR A 110 22.62 12.23 -19.45
C TYR A 110 22.08 13.34 -18.55
N ILE A 111 21.79 13.02 -17.29
CA ILE A 111 21.32 13.98 -16.29
C ILE A 111 22.33 15.10 -16.11
N ALA A 112 23.62 14.78 -15.93
CA ALA A 112 24.66 15.80 -15.75
C ALA A 112 24.69 16.79 -16.90
N VAL A 113 24.66 16.30 -18.14
CA VAL A 113 24.74 17.14 -19.35
C VAL A 113 23.51 18.03 -19.51
N HIS A 114 22.34 17.52 -19.18
CA HIS A 114 21.08 18.22 -19.45
C HIS A 114 20.48 18.96 -18.25
N ALA A 115 20.97 18.73 -17.02
CA ALA A 115 20.38 19.24 -15.77
C ALA A 115 20.02 20.74 -15.84
N GLN A 116 20.95 21.59 -16.28
CA GLN A 116 20.75 23.03 -16.35
C GLN A 116 19.65 23.47 -17.35
N SER A 117 19.34 22.63 -18.35
CA SER A 117 18.34 22.93 -19.38
C SER A 117 16.95 22.37 -19.07
N ILE A 118 16.87 21.32 -18.22
CA ILE A 118 15.60 20.61 -17.99
C ILE A 118 15.05 20.81 -16.58
N ALA A 119 15.87 21.25 -15.62
CA ALA A 119 15.46 21.41 -14.23
C ALA A 119 16.11 22.62 -13.57
N THR A 120 15.47 23.19 -12.58
CA THR A 120 16.06 24.25 -11.77
C THR A 120 16.93 23.66 -10.67
N THR A 121 16.45 22.63 -10.00
CA THR A 121 17.12 22.01 -8.86
C THR A 121 17.23 20.49 -9.02
N ALA A 122 18.15 19.89 -8.28
CA ALA A 122 18.32 18.43 -8.21
C ALA A 122 17.03 17.73 -7.75
N ARG A 123 16.23 18.35 -6.89
CA ARG A 123 14.94 17.85 -6.42
C ARG A 123 13.96 17.59 -7.56
N ASP A 124 13.95 18.46 -8.56
CA ASP A 124 13.01 18.36 -9.69
C ASP A 124 13.26 17.07 -10.48
N ILE A 125 14.54 16.70 -10.65
CA ILE A 125 14.94 15.47 -11.35
C ILE A 125 14.60 14.23 -10.51
N ASP A 126 14.99 14.21 -9.24
CA ASP A 126 14.80 13.05 -8.39
C ASP A 126 13.32 12.75 -8.17
N PHE A 127 12.50 13.74 -7.90
CA PHE A 127 11.05 13.53 -7.78
C PHE A 127 10.39 13.16 -9.10
N ALA A 128 10.86 13.69 -10.25
CA ALA A 128 10.32 13.26 -11.55
C ALA A 128 10.54 11.75 -11.77
N ILE A 129 11.71 11.23 -11.41
CA ILE A 129 12.01 9.79 -11.55
C ILE A 129 11.29 8.98 -10.46
N ARG A 130 11.32 9.40 -9.19
CA ARG A 130 10.63 8.70 -8.09
C ARG A 130 9.13 8.57 -8.38
N TRP A 131 8.46 9.65 -8.78
CA TRP A 131 7.03 9.63 -9.02
C TRP A 131 6.63 9.11 -10.41
N GLY A 132 7.45 9.33 -11.42
CA GLY A 132 7.18 8.89 -12.78
C GLY A 132 7.44 7.41 -13.03
N TYR A 133 8.41 6.83 -12.35
CA TYR A 133 8.85 5.45 -12.54
C TYR A 133 8.73 4.58 -11.28
N GLY A 134 8.29 5.13 -10.15
CA GLY A 134 8.12 4.41 -8.90
C GLY A 134 9.45 3.99 -8.25
N TRP A 135 10.51 4.77 -8.43
CA TRP A 135 11.77 4.51 -7.76
C TRP A 135 11.70 4.97 -6.29
N ASP A 136 12.32 4.21 -5.40
CA ASP A 136 12.42 4.57 -3.97
C ASP A 136 13.36 5.75 -3.76
N GLU A 137 14.47 5.80 -4.50
CA GLU A 137 15.48 6.86 -4.48
C GLU A 137 15.65 7.43 -5.88
N GLY A 138 15.82 8.73 -5.99
CA GLY A 138 16.09 9.38 -7.27
C GLY A 138 17.53 9.15 -7.76
N PRO A 139 17.82 9.38 -9.04
CA PRO A 139 19.13 9.13 -9.62
C PRO A 139 20.24 9.97 -8.98
N LEU A 140 19.97 11.22 -8.59
CA LEU A 140 20.94 12.08 -7.93
C LEU A 140 21.13 11.70 -6.46
N GLU A 141 20.06 11.20 -5.79
CA GLU A 141 20.18 10.59 -4.46
C GLU A 141 21.12 9.37 -4.50
N ILE A 142 20.95 8.46 -5.47
CA ILE A 142 21.80 7.28 -5.66
C ILE A 142 23.24 7.70 -5.94
N TRP A 143 23.42 8.68 -6.82
CA TRP A 143 24.74 9.22 -7.14
C TRP A 143 25.42 9.84 -5.91
N GLN A 144 24.69 10.66 -5.15
CA GLN A 144 25.19 11.26 -3.91
C GLN A 144 25.55 10.21 -2.86
N ALA A 145 24.71 9.19 -2.67
CA ALA A 145 24.96 8.10 -1.72
C ALA A 145 26.23 7.31 -2.05
N ALA A 146 26.59 7.22 -3.35
CA ALA A 146 27.80 6.58 -3.82
C ALA A 146 29.04 7.50 -3.83
N GLY A 147 28.86 8.79 -3.55
CA GLY A 147 29.91 9.80 -3.59
C GLY A 147 29.98 10.54 -4.94
N VAL A 148 29.58 11.83 -4.92
CA VAL A 148 29.38 12.61 -6.16
C VAL A 148 30.63 12.64 -7.02
N GLN A 149 31.78 13.00 -6.45
CA GLN A 149 33.02 13.13 -7.22
C GLN A 149 33.57 11.77 -7.66
N GLN A 150 33.49 10.75 -6.82
CA GLN A 150 33.94 9.40 -7.15
C GLN A 150 33.19 8.82 -8.36
N VAL A 151 31.88 8.97 -8.40
CA VAL A 151 31.05 8.50 -9.53
C VAL A 151 31.32 9.35 -10.77
N ALA A 152 31.54 10.67 -10.63
CA ALA A 152 31.93 11.54 -11.73
C ALA A 152 33.30 11.11 -12.36
N GLU A 153 34.28 10.74 -11.54
CA GLU A 153 35.54 10.17 -12.00
C GLU A 153 35.34 8.86 -12.77
N TRP A 154 34.50 7.99 -12.29
CA TRP A 154 34.17 6.73 -12.97
C TRP A 154 33.50 6.96 -14.33
N ILE A 155 32.56 7.91 -14.39
CA ILE A 155 31.87 8.29 -15.64
C ILE A 155 32.91 8.87 -16.62
N GLN A 156 33.78 9.78 -16.15
CA GLN A 156 34.82 10.39 -17.00
C GLN A 156 35.78 9.32 -17.56
N ALA A 157 36.22 8.38 -16.73
CA ALA A 157 37.10 7.29 -17.18
C ALA A 157 36.42 6.43 -18.25
N ASP A 158 35.13 6.18 -18.12
CA ASP A 158 34.33 5.40 -19.10
C ASP A 158 34.09 6.22 -20.39
N ILE A 159 33.94 7.55 -20.32
CA ILE A 159 33.90 8.45 -21.50
C ILE A 159 35.23 8.36 -22.25
N ASP A 160 36.35 8.52 -21.54
CA ASP A 160 37.68 8.48 -22.13
C ASP A 160 38.02 7.13 -22.76
N ALA A 161 37.48 6.04 -22.20
CA ALA A 161 37.61 4.69 -22.74
C ALA A 161 36.62 4.37 -23.89
N GLY A 162 35.69 5.26 -24.20
CA GLY A 162 34.65 5.03 -25.23
C GLY A 162 33.58 4.01 -24.85
N ASN A 163 33.37 3.79 -23.57
CA ASN A 163 32.38 2.80 -23.03
C ASN A 163 30.99 3.41 -22.83
N THR A 164 30.83 4.74 -22.99
CA THR A 164 29.54 5.43 -22.79
C THR A 164 28.74 5.56 -24.08
N MET A 165 27.42 5.75 -23.98
CA MET A 165 26.55 6.00 -25.14
C MET A 165 26.90 7.33 -25.84
N SER A 166 27.39 8.33 -25.12
CA SER A 166 27.79 9.63 -25.65
C SER A 166 29.20 10.00 -25.16
N ASN A 167 29.93 10.74 -25.95
CA ASN A 167 31.23 11.31 -25.58
C ASN A 167 31.12 12.76 -25.08
N ALA A 168 29.91 13.23 -24.76
CA ALA A 168 29.72 14.57 -24.20
C ALA A 168 30.55 14.72 -22.89
N ALA A 169 31.28 15.81 -22.75
CA ALA A 169 32.04 16.06 -21.54
C ALA A 169 31.13 16.32 -20.34
N LEU A 170 31.57 15.88 -19.15
CA LEU A 170 30.89 16.26 -17.92
C LEU A 170 30.92 17.78 -17.73
N PRO A 171 29.80 18.41 -17.31
CA PRO A 171 29.71 19.87 -17.24
C PRO A 171 30.52 20.45 -16.08
N GLU A 172 30.97 21.71 -16.24
CA GLU A 172 31.75 22.42 -15.22
C GLU A 172 31.00 22.58 -13.87
N TRP A 173 29.64 22.69 -13.89
CA TRP A 173 28.87 22.86 -12.68
C TRP A 173 29.03 21.69 -11.68
N LEU A 174 29.40 20.51 -12.18
CA LEU A 174 29.58 19.30 -11.35
C LEU A 174 30.89 19.31 -10.56
N LYS A 175 31.87 20.11 -10.98
CA LYS A 175 33.15 20.16 -10.31
C LYS A 175 33.02 20.70 -8.89
N GLY A 176 33.56 19.96 -7.92
CA GLY A 176 33.55 20.34 -6.50
C GLY A 176 32.19 20.26 -5.81
N VAL A 177 31.16 19.72 -6.47
CA VAL A 177 29.89 19.42 -5.82
C VAL A 177 30.06 18.22 -4.90
N GLU A 178 29.80 18.39 -3.61
CA GLU A 178 29.90 17.33 -2.60
C GLU A 178 28.57 16.61 -2.40
N ALA A 179 27.46 17.33 -2.57
CA ALA A 179 26.11 16.80 -2.42
C ALA A 179 25.12 17.49 -3.37
N PHE A 180 24.11 16.78 -3.82
CA PHE A 180 22.98 17.34 -4.56
C PHE A 180 21.87 17.84 -3.65
N HIS A 181 21.75 17.21 -2.46
CA HIS A 181 20.79 17.57 -1.42
C HIS A 181 21.47 17.61 -0.06
N ASN A 182 21.08 18.57 0.77
CA ASN A 182 21.51 18.72 2.15
C ASN A 182 20.40 19.40 3.00
N ASN A 183 20.69 19.74 4.25
CA ASN A 183 19.73 20.40 5.14
C ASN A 183 19.34 21.83 4.70
N GLU A 184 20.10 22.48 3.82
CA GLU A 184 19.77 23.79 3.28
C GLU A 184 18.79 23.68 2.11
N GLY A 185 18.77 22.53 1.42
CA GLY A 185 17.91 22.28 0.28
C GLY A 185 18.55 21.43 -0.80
N SER A 186 18.17 21.70 -2.05
CA SER A 186 18.65 20.99 -3.23
C SER A 186 19.46 21.91 -4.12
N LEU A 187 20.54 21.39 -4.70
CA LEU A 187 21.44 22.13 -5.56
C LEU A 187 20.69 22.74 -6.75
N ASN A 188 20.79 24.04 -6.90
CA ASN A 188 20.35 24.78 -8.09
C ASN A 188 21.48 24.75 -9.12
N PHE A 189 21.24 24.15 -10.27
CA PHE A 189 22.25 23.90 -11.30
C PHE A 189 22.78 25.19 -11.97
N THR A 190 22.03 26.28 -11.90
CA THR A 190 22.44 27.57 -12.51
C THR A 190 23.24 28.40 -11.54
N THR A 191 22.83 28.44 -10.26
CA THR A 191 23.45 29.32 -9.26
C THR A 191 24.57 28.64 -8.46
N GLY A 192 24.60 27.30 -8.45
CA GLY A 192 25.50 26.50 -7.61
C GLY A 192 25.16 26.58 -6.10
N LYS A 193 24.01 27.15 -5.72
CA LYS A 193 23.55 27.25 -4.34
C LYS A 193 22.47 26.24 -4.05
N TYR A 194 22.18 26.01 -2.76
CA TYR A 194 21.10 25.14 -2.34
C TYR A 194 19.80 25.95 -2.18
N ASP A 195 18.76 25.53 -2.90
CA ASP A 195 17.44 26.12 -2.81
C ASP A 195 16.59 25.33 -1.80
N PRO A 196 15.98 26.00 -0.82
CA PRO A 196 15.10 25.33 0.15
C PRO A 196 13.86 24.77 -0.54
N ARG A 197 13.09 23.95 0.19
CA ARG A 197 11.77 23.51 -0.28
C ARG A 197 10.86 24.70 -0.51
N SER A 198 9.99 24.59 -1.52
CA SER A 198 9.02 25.62 -1.85
C SER A 198 8.12 25.97 -0.65
N ALA A 199 7.95 27.25 -0.39
CA ALA A 199 7.06 27.78 0.66
C ALA A 199 5.64 28.09 0.16
N LEU A 200 5.27 27.69 -1.07
CA LEU A 200 3.91 27.85 -1.58
C LEU A 200 2.90 27.08 -0.73
N ASP A 201 1.70 27.62 -0.58
CA ASP A 201 0.66 27.06 0.31
C ASP A 201 0.31 25.60 -0.04
N VAL A 202 0.35 25.22 -1.33
CA VAL A 202 0.13 23.85 -1.76
C VAL A 202 1.16 22.86 -1.17
N TYR A 203 2.42 23.31 -0.99
CA TYR A 203 3.45 22.47 -0.36
C TYR A 203 3.41 22.50 1.16
N ARG A 204 2.87 23.57 1.78
CA ARG A 204 2.64 23.63 3.24
C ARG A 204 1.61 22.62 3.73
N ARG A 205 0.70 22.17 2.85
CA ARG A 205 -0.24 21.07 3.16
C ARG A 205 0.45 19.72 3.30
N GLN A 206 1.65 19.57 2.76
CA GLN A 206 2.46 18.36 2.89
C GLN A 206 3.19 18.39 4.25
N ILE A 207 2.45 18.12 5.32
CA ILE A 207 2.95 18.18 6.71
C ILE A 207 4.16 17.26 6.91
N ARG A 208 4.15 16.08 6.25
CA ARG A 208 5.26 15.12 6.22
C ARG A 208 5.65 14.86 4.76
N PRO A 209 6.44 15.74 4.13
CA PRO A 209 6.89 15.51 2.76
C PRO A 209 7.87 14.34 2.68
N ALA A 210 8.01 13.70 1.49
CA ALA A 210 9.04 12.71 1.27
C ALA A 210 10.43 13.34 1.46
N PRO A 211 11.29 12.80 2.35
CA PRO A 211 12.65 13.31 2.49
C PRO A 211 13.48 12.96 1.25
N LEU A 212 14.46 13.79 0.95
CA LEU A 212 15.56 13.51 0.03
C LEU A 212 16.82 13.17 0.83
N LEU A 213 17.73 12.45 0.22
CA LEU A 213 19.00 12.09 0.86
C LEU A 213 19.72 13.35 1.36
N GLY A 214 20.16 13.35 2.62
CA GLY A 214 20.81 14.49 3.26
C GLY A 214 19.88 15.53 3.88
N GLU A 215 18.55 15.42 3.68
CA GLU A 215 17.59 16.23 4.41
C GLU A 215 17.25 15.60 5.78
N THR A 216 17.24 16.41 6.82
CA THR A 216 16.74 16.03 8.16
C THR A 216 15.42 16.70 8.39
N LEU A 217 14.34 15.92 8.42
CA LEU A 217 13.02 16.43 8.79
C LEU A 217 12.94 16.54 10.33
N PRO A 218 12.43 17.67 10.86
CA PRO A 218 12.22 17.79 12.29
C PRO A 218 11.21 16.75 12.80
N PRO A 219 11.26 16.40 14.10
CA PRO A 219 10.23 15.59 14.72
C PRO A 219 8.85 16.19 14.48
N LEU A 220 7.88 15.36 14.09
CA LEU A 220 6.53 15.82 13.79
C LEU A 220 5.76 16.05 15.10
N GLY A 221 5.36 17.29 15.34
CA GLY A 221 4.52 17.69 16.48
C GLY A 221 5.14 17.45 17.86
N THR A 222 4.31 17.64 18.90
CA THR A 222 4.66 17.39 20.30
C THR A 222 4.12 16.05 20.74
N THR A 223 4.98 15.16 21.22
CA THR A 223 4.57 13.85 21.75
C THR A 223 3.73 14.02 23.01
N VAL A 224 2.58 13.40 23.07
CA VAL A 224 1.64 13.35 24.19
C VAL A 224 1.87 12.09 25.02
N PHE A 225 2.00 10.95 24.36
CA PHE A 225 2.41 9.68 24.95
C PHE A 225 3.16 8.83 23.93
N GLU A 226 3.96 7.90 24.43
CA GLU A 226 4.68 6.94 23.60
C GLU A 226 4.79 5.61 24.32
N THR A 227 4.57 4.53 23.58
CA THR A 227 4.77 3.14 24.00
C THR A 227 5.69 2.46 22.97
N ASP A 228 6.09 1.21 23.22
CA ASP A 228 6.91 0.45 22.26
C ASP A 228 6.22 0.25 20.91
N VAL A 229 4.87 0.36 20.85
CA VAL A 229 4.06 0.06 19.67
C VAL A 229 3.26 1.24 19.12
N MET A 230 3.20 2.35 19.85
CA MET A 230 2.38 3.50 19.45
C MET A 230 2.95 4.82 19.95
N ARG A 231 2.89 5.82 19.07
CA ARG A 231 3.15 7.21 19.42
C ARG A 231 1.88 8.03 19.28
N GLY A 232 1.52 8.77 20.32
CA GLY A 232 0.48 9.80 20.30
C GLY A 232 1.12 11.18 20.31
N PHE A 233 0.75 12.06 19.37
CA PHE A 233 1.31 13.40 19.27
C PHE A 233 0.24 14.41 18.80
N THR A 234 0.52 15.69 18.95
CA THR A 234 -0.32 16.77 18.45
C THR A 234 0.50 17.82 17.72
N LEU A 235 -0.10 18.46 16.70
CA LEU A 235 0.53 19.55 15.95
C LEU A 235 0.12 20.94 16.49
N ASP A 236 -1.07 21.05 17.04
CA ASP A 236 -1.71 22.31 17.42
C ASP A 236 -2.29 22.32 18.86
N GLY A 237 -2.19 21.20 19.56
CA GLY A 237 -2.78 21.01 20.89
C GLY A 237 -4.29 20.72 20.89
N GLU A 238 -4.94 20.67 19.74
CA GLU A 238 -6.39 20.43 19.64
C GLU A 238 -6.75 19.00 19.23
N ILE A 239 -5.94 18.38 18.35
CA ILE A 239 -6.20 17.06 17.80
C ILE A 239 -5.07 16.12 18.20
N LEU A 240 -5.44 14.96 18.75
CA LEU A 240 -4.50 13.88 19.00
C LEU A 240 -4.32 13.04 17.72
N VAL A 241 -3.09 12.86 17.29
CA VAL A 241 -2.73 11.95 16.20
C VAL A 241 -2.04 10.73 16.78
N ILE A 242 -2.43 9.54 16.37
CA ILE A 242 -1.78 8.28 16.75
C ILE A 242 -1.15 7.58 15.57
N GLU A 243 0.04 7.03 15.79
CA GLU A 243 0.83 6.27 14.83
C GLU A 243 1.19 4.90 15.41
N ASN A 244 0.81 3.83 14.71
CA ASN A 244 1.24 2.47 15.02
C ASN A 244 2.69 2.26 14.55
N LEU A 245 3.60 1.94 15.46
CA LEU A 245 5.04 1.79 15.21
C LEU A 245 5.45 0.38 14.79
N ASN A 246 4.56 -0.61 14.90
CA ASN A 246 4.85 -1.99 14.51
C ASN A 246 5.20 -2.10 13.02
N LYS A 247 6.03 -3.08 12.69
CA LYS A 247 6.33 -3.41 11.30
C LYS A 247 5.03 -3.68 10.53
N MET A 248 4.91 -3.07 9.35
CA MET A 248 3.70 -3.14 8.50
C MET A 248 2.43 -2.68 9.22
N ARG A 249 2.56 -1.97 10.34
CA ARG A 249 1.44 -1.50 11.18
C ARG A 249 0.51 -2.65 11.62
N ALA A 250 1.10 -3.84 11.88
CA ALA A 250 0.36 -5.00 12.36
C ALA A 250 -0.25 -4.72 13.75
N ILE A 251 -1.45 -5.26 13.99
CA ILE A 251 -2.26 -4.97 15.17
C ILE A 251 -2.06 -6.11 16.17
N SER A 252 -1.27 -5.85 17.21
CA SER A 252 -1.08 -6.73 18.37
C SER A 252 -1.99 -6.32 19.53
N ARG A 253 -2.05 -7.12 20.60
CA ARG A 253 -2.74 -6.76 21.85
C ARG A 253 -2.29 -5.40 22.40
N ALA A 254 -0.99 -5.14 22.44
CA ALA A 254 -0.44 -3.88 22.92
C ALA A 254 -0.88 -2.67 22.06
N VAL A 255 -1.06 -2.86 20.75
CA VAL A 255 -1.61 -1.83 19.86
C VAL A 255 -3.07 -1.52 20.20
N LEU A 256 -3.90 -2.55 20.44
CA LEU A 256 -5.30 -2.36 20.84
C LEU A 256 -5.43 -1.63 22.18
N GLU A 257 -4.64 -2.03 23.16
CA GLU A 257 -4.58 -1.36 24.46
C GLU A 257 -4.13 0.10 24.34
N SER A 258 -3.13 0.37 23.49
CA SER A 258 -2.64 1.73 23.21
C SER A 258 -3.69 2.58 22.47
N ILE A 259 -4.48 2.02 21.55
CA ILE A 259 -5.60 2.73 20.89
C ILE A 259 -6.66 3.09 21.92
N ASN A 260 -7.06 2.16 22.79
CA ASN A 260 -8.04 2.45 23.85
C ASN A 260 -7.54 3.52 24.83
N GLN A 261 -6.25 3.49 25.19
CA GLN A 261 -5.62 4.55 25.97
C GLN A 261 -5.67 5.90 25.24
N ALA A 262 -5.38 5.91 23.92
CA ALA A 262 -5.42 7.12 23.11
C ALA A 262 -6.83 7.73 23.03
N ILE A 263 -7.86 6.87 22.88
CA ILE A 263 -9.27 7.31 22.89
C ILE A 263 -9.58 8.00 24.23
N ALA A 264 -9.23 7.37 25.37
CA ALA A 264 -9.48 7.92 26.70
C ALA A 264 -8.74 9.26 26.93
N ILE A 265 -7.50 9.40 26.46
CA ILE A 265 -6.74 10.65 26.51
C ILE A 265 -7.43 11.70 25.63
N ALA A 266 -7.84 11.31 24.42
CA ALA A 266 -8.42 12.23 23.46
C ALA A 266 -9.79 12.75 23.92
N GLU A 267 -10.65 11.89 24.45
CA GLU A 267 -11.96 12.29 25.02
C GLU A 267 -11.83 13.27 26.18
N LYS A 268 -10.73 13.22 26.93
CA LYS A 268 -10.49 14.09 28.06
C LYS A 268 -9.86 15.43 27.69
N ASP A 269 -8.85 15.41 26.83
CA ASP A 269 -7.92 16.52 26.65
C ASP A 269 -7.88 17.10 25.23
N PHE A 270 -8.57 16.47 24.25
CA PHE A 270 -8.54 16.84 22.83
C PHE A 270 -9.94 16.94 22.23
N LYS A 271 -10.04 17.56 21.05
CA LYS A 271 -11.31 17.70 20.32
C LYS A 271 -11.60 16.53 19.38
N ALA A 272 -10.58 15.82 18.94
CA ALA A 272 -10.68 14.70 17.98
C ALA A 272 -9.45 13.80 18.05
N LEU A 273 -9.60 12.59 17.50
CA LEU A 273 -8.54 11.59 17.33
C LEU A 273 -8.35 11.28 15.85
N VAL A 274 -7.10 11.32 15.37
CA VAL A 274 -6.72 10.91 14.02
C VAL A 274 -5.78 9.70 14.08
N PHE A 275 -6.16 8.60 13.43
CA PHE A 275 -5.28 7.45 13.23
C PHE A 275 -4.57 7.59 11.88
N TRP A 276 -3.25 7.74 11.89
CA TRP A 276 -2.44 8.02 10.71
C TRP A 276 -1.15 7.19 10.69
N ALA A 277 -0.62 6.97 9.51
CA ALA A 277 0.72 6.41 9.30
C ALA A 277 1.50 7.34 8.35
N PRO A 278 2.80 7.61 8.62
CA PRO A 278 3.62 8.51 7.78
C PRO A 278 3.85 7.95 6.38
N GLU A 279 3.83 6.62 6.24
CA GLU A 279 4.07 5.88 5.02
C GLU A 279 3.08 4.70 4.93
N ALA A 280 2.87 4.20 3.71
CA ALA A 280 2.12 2.96 3.50
C ALA A 280 2.84 1.74 4.15
N PRO A 281 2.08 0.77 4.62
CA PRO A 281 0.64 0.64 4.65
C PRO A 281 -0.01 1.34 5.86
N PHE A 282 -1.33 1.57 5.80
CA PHE A 282 -2.12 1.96 6.97
C PHE A 282 -2.14 0.84 8.02
N SER A 283 -2.45 -0.39 7.61
CA SER A 283 -2.30 -1.61 8.42
C SER A 283 -2.51 -2.87 7.58
N VAL A 284 -1.72 -3.91 7.84
CA VAL A 284 -1.93 -5.26 7.25
C VAL A 284 -2.89 -6.14 8.08
N GLY A 285 -3.48 -5.59 9.14
CA GLY A 285 -4.40 -6.30 10.03
C GLY A 285 -3.74 -6.93 11.25
N ALA A 286 -4.38 -7.95 11.80
CA ALA A 286 -3.92 -8.62 13.02
C ALA A 286 -2.52 -9.24 12.88
N ASP A 287 -1.71 -9.10 13.93
CA ASP A 287 -0.41 -9.77 14.03
C ASP A 287 -0.58 -11.25 14.36
N LEU A 288 -0.87 -12.06 13.32
CA LEU A 288 -1.03 -13.51 13.47
C LEU A 288 0.22 -14.18 14.06
N LYS A 289 1.40 -13.60 13.84
CA LYS A 289 2.64 -14.17 14.37
C LYS A 289 2.71 -14.05 15.89
N SER A 290 2.21 -12.98 16.46
CA SER A 290 2.16 -12.79 17.91
C SER A 290 1.17 -13.72 18.60
N MET A 291 0.21 -14.30 17.87
CA MET A 291 -0.79 -15.24 18.37
C MET A 291 -0.38 -16.72 18.22
N MET A 292 0.75 -17.00 17.57
CA MET A 292 1.21 -18.39 17.34
C MET A 292 1.44 -19.21 18.64
N PRO A 293 1.93 -18.62 19.74
CA PRO A 293 2.07 -19.37 21.00
C PRO A 293 0.73 -19.89 21.52
N GLU A 294 -0.33 -19.09 21.49
CA GLU A 294 -1.68 -19.46 21.90
C GLU A 294 -2.26 -20.53 20.97
N PHE A 295 -2.02 -20.42 19.66
CA PHE A 295 -2.40 -21.47 18.70
C PHE A 295 -1.69 -22.79 18.99
N ALA A 296 -0.39 -22.75 19.25
CA ALA A 296 0.41 -23.96 19.51
C ALA A 296 0.03 -24.67 20.82
N THR A 297 -0.41 -23.92 21.83
CA THR A 297 -0.85 -24.46 23.13
C THR A 297 -2.34 -24.78 23.17
N GLY A 298 -3.13 -24.36 22.16
CA GLY A 298 -4.58 -24.49 22.14
C GLY A 298 -5.28 -23.61 23.20
N ASP A 299 -4.66 -22.48 23.57
CA ASP A 299 -5.25 -21.52 24.51
C ASP A 299 -6.32 -20.66 23.81
N PHE A 300 -7.46 -21.27 23.54
CA PHE A 300 -8.57 -20.59 22.88
C PHE A 300 -9.24 -19.52 23.74
N GLU A 301 -9.09 -19.55 25.05
CA GLU A 301 -9.60 -18.48 25.94
C GLU A 301 -8.78 -17.20 25.78
N ALA A 302 -7.46 -17.30 25.69
CA ALA A 302 -6.60 -16.15 25.41
C ALA A 302 -6.90 -15.54 24.02
N ILE A 303 -7.14 -16.39 23.02
CA ILE A 303 -7.54 -15.95 21.66
C ILE A 303 -8.92 -15.26 21.69
N GLU A 304 -9.91 -15.86 22.34
CA GLU A 304 -11.24 -15.25 22.49
C GLU A 304 -11.17 -13.89 23.18
N SER A 305 -10.36 -13.77 24.25
CA SER A 305 -10.09 -12.50 24.93
C SER A 305 -9.46 -11.46 24.01
N MET A 306 -8.55 -11.89 23.11
CA MET A 306 -7.92 -11.00 22.13
C MET A 306 -8.93 -10.50 21.10
N VAL A 307 -9.78 -11.38 20.55
CA VAL A 307 -10.84 -11.01 19.61
C VAL A 307 -11.83 -10.06 20.27
N LYS A 308 -12.21 -10.34 21.53
CA LYS A 308 -13.08 -9.42 22.28
C LYS A 308 -12.47 -8.04 22.45
N LEU A 309 -11.19 -7.96 22.84
CA LEU A 309 -10.49 -6.67 22.94
C LEU A 309 -10.49 -5.93 21.62
N PHE A 310 -10.32 -6.64 20.50
CA PHE A 310 -10.40 -6.04 19.16
C PHE A 310 -11.78 -5.45 18.88
N GLN A 311 -12.83 -6.23 19.15
CA GLN A 311 -14.22 -5.79 19.01
C GLN A 311 -14.51 -4.56 19.86
N ASP A 312 -14.12 -4.59 21.13
CA ASP A 312 -14.30 -3.47 22.07
C ASP A 312 -13.56 -2.21 21.54
N THR A 313 -12.36 -2.38 20.99
CA THR A 313 -11.61 -1.25 20.38
C THR A 313 -12.33 -0.68 19.17
N SER A 314 -12.85 -1.52 18.27
CA SER A 314 -13.65 -1.09 17.12
C SER A 314 -14.91 -0.32 17.55
N MET A 315 -15.59 -0.82 18.58
CA MET A 315 -16.78 -0.15 19.12
C MET A 315 -16.43 1.17 19.83
N ASN A 316 -15.30 1.23 20.55
CA ASN A 316 -14.83 2.46 21.19
C ASN A 316 -14.48 3.54 20.14
N LEU A 317 -13.90 3.16 18.98
CA LEU A 317 -13.68 4.07 17.86
C LEU A 317 -15.00 4.64 17.32
N ARG A 318 -16.00 3.77 17.12
CA ARG A 318 -17.32 4.17 16.57
C ARG A 318 -18.10 5.08 17.51
N TYR A 319 -18.11 4.76 18.79
CA TYR A 319 -18.95 5.41 19.80
C TYR A 319 -18.20 6.38 20.70
N SER A 320 -16.97 6.74 20.31
CA SER A 320 -16.20 7.78 21.00
C SER A 320 -17.00 9.09 21.10
N GLN A 321 -16.84 9.79 22.22
CA GLN A 321 -17.50 11.08 22.46
C GLN A 321 -16.93 12.22 21.60
N ILE A 322 -15.79 11.98 20.95
CA ILE A 322 -15.14 12.90 20.03
C ILE A 322 -14.99 12.25 18.64
N PRO A 323 -14.86 13.02 17.56
CA PRO A 323 -14.61 12.48 16.23
C PRO A 323 -13.37 11.59 16.18
N THR A 324 -13.49 10.41 15.59
CA THR A 324 -12.38 9.54 15.23
C THR A 324 -12.23 9.51 13.72
N VAL A 325 -11.02 9.75 13.21
CA VAL A 325 -10.72 9.83 11.77
C VAL A 325 -9.60 8.88 11.41
N SER A 326 -9.81 7.98 10.46
CA SER A 326 -8.76 7.16 9.87
C SER A 326 -8.20 7.83 8.62
N ALA A 327 -6.90 8.12 8.62
CA ALA A 327 -6.15 8.66 7.48
C ALA A 327 -5.41 7.51 6.78
N VAL A 328 -5.99 7.01 5.68
CA VAL A 328 -5.64 5.72 5.07
C VAL A 328 -4.77 5.91 3.84
N GLN A 329 -3.68 5.14 3.72
CA GLN A 329 -2.88 5.01 2.52
C GLN A 329 -2.31 3.60 2.36
N GLY A 330 -2.21 3.13 1.12
CA GLY A 330 -1.76 1.77 0.82
C GLY A 330 -2.73 0.72 1.38
N PHE A 331 -2.21 -0.33 2.01
CA PHE A 331 -3.04 -1.44 2.49
C PHE A 331 -3.75 -1.10 3.81
N ALA A 332 -5.05 -1.38 3.85
CA ALA A 332 -5.88 -1.45 5.05
C ALA A 332 -6.64 -2.78 5.02
N PHE A 333 -6.00 -3.85 5.51
CA PHE A 333 -6.49 -5.21 5.40
C PHE A 333 -6.97 -5.77 6.73
N GLY A 334 -7.97 -6.65 6.68
CA GLY A 334 -8.48 -7.34 7.85
C GLY A 334 -8.83 -6.36 8.97
N GLY A 335 -8.24 -6.52 10.13
CA GLY A 335 -8.43 -5.61 11.27
C GLY A 335 -8.14 -4.14 10.96
N GLY A 336 -7.23 -3.84 10.03
CA GLY A 336 -7.02 -2.46 9.54
C GLY A 336 -8.24 -1.93 8.79
N CYS A 337 -8.89 -2.76 7.97
CA CYS A 337 -10.16 -2.44 7.33
C CYS A 337 -11.28 -2.26 8.35
N GLU A 338 -11.30 -3.09 9.42
CA GLU A 338 -12.30 -2.95 10.48
C GLU A 338 -12.17 -1.61 11.22
N PHE A 339 -10.97 -1.09 11.46
CA PHE A 339 -10.78 0.27 11.99
C PHE A 339 -11.25 1.36 11.02
N VAL A 340 -11.02 1.18 9.71
CA VAL A 340 -11.58 2.08 8.67
C VAL A 340 -13.10 2.12 8.75
N MET A 341 -13.76 0.95 8.81
CA MET A 341 -15.23 0.84 8.87
C MET A 341 -15.82 1.42 10.16
N HIS A 342 -15.07 1.40 11.28
CA HIS A 342 -15.55 1.83 12.59
C HIS A 342 -15.15 3.27 12.96
N SER A 343 -14.25 3.92 12.23
CA SER A 343 -13.98 5.35 12.41
C SER A 343 -15.17 6.21 12.00
N ASN A 344 -15.38 7.34 12.66
CA ASN A 344 -16.49 8.23 12.32
C ASN A 344 -16.33 8.87 10.94
N LYS A 345 -15.08 9.05 10.50
CA LYS A 345 -14.72 9.58 9.18
C LYS A 345 -13.49 8.87 8.64
N VAL A 346 -13.44 8.71 7.34
CA VAL A 346 -12.26 8.21 6.64
C VAL A 346 -11.78 9.27 5.65
N VAL A 347 -10.49 9.51 5.66
CA VAL A 347 -9.77 10.25 4.63
C VAL A 347 -8.77 9.29 4.02
N ALA A 348 -8.94 8.94 2.75
CA ALA A 348 -8.11 7.94 2.11
C ALA A 348 -7.37 8.49 0.89
N ALA A 349 -6.10 8.18 0.76
CA ALA A 349 -5.38 8.40 -0.49
C ALA A 349 -6.03 7.57 -1.63
N LEU A 350 -6.04 8.09 -2.85
CA LEU A 350 -6.66 7.40 -3.99
C LEU A 350 -6.15 5.96 -4.13
N GLU A 351 -4.83 5.76 -4.01
CA GLU A 351 -4.19 4.44 -4.03
C GLU A 351 -4.24 3.77 -2.64
N SER A 352 -5.45 3.49 -2.17
CA SER A 352 -5.70 2.72 -0.97
C SER A 352 -6.37 1.40 -1.33
N TYR A 353 -5.83 0.31 -0.80
CA TYR A 353 -6.30 -1.06 -1.00
C TYR A 353 -6.98 -1.51 0.29
N VAL A 354 -8.30 -1.55 0.29
CA VAL A 354 -9.09 -1.78 1.50
C VAL A 354 -9.89 -3.06 1.37
N GLY A 355 -9.84 -3.95 2.36
CA GLY A 355 -10.62 -5.18 2.31
C GLY A 355 -10.50 -6.07 3.53
N LEU A 356 -11.55 -6.87 3.74
CA LEU A 356 -11.63 -7.92 4.74
C LEU A 356 -11.13 -9.22 4.10
N VAL A 357 -9.93 -9.63 4.46
CA VAL A 357 -9.16 -10.69 3.76
C VAL A 357 -9.05 -12.00 4.56
N GLU A 358 -9.74 -12.12 5.66
CA GLU A 358 -9.63 -13.21 6.65
C GLU A 358 -9.89 -14.58 6.05
N VAL A 359 -10.77 -14.70 5.05
CA VAL A 359 -11.04 -15.96 4.33
C VAL A 359 -9.77 -16.52 3.67
N GLY A 360 -8.86 -15.65 3.27
CA GLY A 360 -7.55 -16.03 2.71
C GLY A 360 -6.69 -16.85 3.69
N VAL A 361 -6.89 -16.69 4.98
CA VAL A 361 -6.23 -17.43 6.06
C VAL A 361 -7.16 -18.41 6.78
N GLY A 362 -8.35 -18.68 6.22
CA GLY A 362 -9.28 -19.67 6.77
C GLY A 362 -10.19 -19.16 7.89
N LEU A 363 -10.29 -17.85 8.06
CA LEU A 363 -11.05 -17.20 9.13
C LEU A 363 -12.18 -16.32 8.57
N ILE A 364 -12.98 -15.74 9.46
CA ILE A 364 -13.95 -14.69 9.15
C ILE A 364 -13.51 -13.37 9.77
N PRO A 365 -13.94 -12.21 9.27
CA PRO A 365 -13.77 -10.94 9.97
C PRO A 365 -14.49 -11.00 11.33
N ALA A 366 -13.77 -10.68 12.39
CA ALA A 366 -14.29 -10.82 13.75
C ALA A 366 -14.01 -9.62 14.67
N GLY A 367 -13.42 -8.55 14.14
CA GLY A 367 -13.29 -7.26 14.83
C GLY A 367 -14.48 -6.34 14.57
N GLY A 368 -15.60 -6.87 14.05
CA GLY A 368 -16.83 -6.15 13.75
C GLY A 368 -17.13 -5.96 12.27
N GLY A 369 -16.29 -6.47 11.36
CA GLY A 369 -16.48 -6.29 9.91
C GLY A 369 -17.72 -6.96 9.35
N THR A 370 -18.01 -8.20 9.76
CA THR A 370 -19.21 -8.94 9.36
C THR A 370 -20.47 -8.27 9.95
N LYS A 371 -20.42 -7.87 11.22
CA LYS A 371 -21.46 -7.13 11.92
C LYS A 371 -21.78 -5.81 11.21
N ASP A 372 -20.75 -5.06 10.81
CA ASP A 372 -20.95 -3.77 10.16
C ASP A 372 -21.64 -3.91 8.80
N PHE A 373 -21.30 -4.91 8.01
CA PHE A 373 -21.99 -5.18 6.76
C PHE A 373 -23.44 -5.63 6.95
N ALA A 374 -23.75 -6.36 8.02
CA ALA A 374 -25.13 -6.67 8.38
C ALA A 374 -25.93 -5.40 8.73
N LEU A 375 -25.33 -4.50 9.53
CA LEU A 375 -25.92 -3.21 9.89
C LEU A 375 -26.13 -2.31 8.66
N GLN A 376 -25.13 -2.22 7.77
CA GLN A 376 -25.26 -1.48 6.52
C GLN A 376 -26.39 -2.02 5.64
N ALA A 377 -26.48 -3.34 5.48
CA ALA A 377 -27.55 -3.97 4.72
C ALA A 377 -28.93 -3.70 5.32
N ALA A 378 -29.07 -3.77 6.64
CA ALA A 378 -30.32 -3.44 7.32
C ALA A 378 -30.74 -1.98 7.08
N ARG A 379 -29.80 -1.03 7.15
CA ARG A 379 -30.05 0.41 6.88
C ARG A 379 -30.42 0.68 5.41
N ALA A 380 -29.84 -0.07 4.47
CA ALA A 380 -30.06 0.12 3.03
C ALA A 380 -31.23 -0.68 2.45
N SER A 381 -31.85 -1.59 3.20
CA SER A 381 -32.68 -2.69 2.67
C SER A 381 -33.98 -2.28 2.00
N GLN A 382 -34.53 -1.10 2.27
CA GLN A 382 -35.82 -0.65 1.72
C GLN A 382 -36.90 -1.75 1.69
N GLY A 383 -36.83 -2.73 2.60
CA GLY A 383 -37.78 -3.86 2.72
C GLY A 383 -37.25 -5.19 2.15
N ASP A 384 -36.21 -5.23 1.34
CA ASP A 384 -35.56 -6.48 0.90
C ASP A 384 -34.14 -6.60 1.49
N LEU A 385 -34.12 -7.08 2.73
CA LEU A 385 -32.88 -7.26 3.47
C LEU A 385 -31.93 -8.29 2.81
N LEU A 386 -32.48 -9.37 2.22
CA LEU A 386 -31.66 -10.40 1.62
C LEU A 386 -30.94 -9.91 0.36
N ALA A 387 -31.60 -9.10 -0.47
CA ALA A 387 -30.97 -8.48 -1.63
C ALA A 387 -29.84 -7.54 -1.20
N ALA A 388 -30.08 -6.70 -0.17
CA ALA A 388 -29.06 -5.78 0.35
C ALA A 388 -27.85 -6.51 0.98
N LEU A 389 -28.06 -7.72 1.55
CA LEU A 389 -27.00 -8.54 2.14
C LEU A 389 -26.10 -9.22 1.11
N LYS A 390 -26.62 -9.60 -0.06
CA LYS A 390 -25.91 -10.46 -1.04
C LYS A 390 -24.57 -9.89 -1.47
N ASP A 391 -24.52 -8.61 -1.86
CA ASP A 391 -23.30 -7.97 -2.32
C ASP A 391 -22.28 -7.85 -1.17
N ARG A 392 -22.73 -7.49 0.03
CA ARG A 392 -21.89 -7.41 1.24
C ARG A 392 -21.32 -8.78 1.60
N TYR A 393 -22.16 -9.80 1.58
CA TYR A 393 -21.75 -11.17 1.80
C TYR A 393 -20.69 -11.63 0.79
N MET A 394 -20.88 -11.36 -0.51
CA MET A 394 -19.93 -11.74 -1.55
C MET A 394 -18.58 -11.05 -1.39
N ASN A 395 -18.55 -9.79 -0.94
CA ASN A 395 -17.30 -9.10 -0.64
C ASN A 395 -16.50 -9.81 0.46
N LEU A 396 -17.17 -10.33 1.50
CA LEU A 396 -16.55 -11.12 2.57
C LEU A 396 -16.10 -12.51 2.08
N ALA A 397 -17.02 -13.28 1.50
CA ALA A 397 -16.78 -14.67 1.11
C ALA A 397 -15.66 -14.82 0.06
N MET A 398 -15.49 -13.82 -0.80
CA MET A 398 -14.45 -13.77 -1.82
C MET A 398 -13.19 -13.04 -1.36
N ALA A 399 -13.14 -12.57 -0.13
CA ALA A 399 -12.04 -11.74 0.39
C ALA A 399 -11.70 -10.58 -0.57
N LYS A 400 -12.74 -9.85 -1.02
CA LYS A 400 -12.56 -8.83 -2.05
C LYS A 400 -11.79 -7.64 -1.48
N VAL A 401 -10.81 -7.18 -2.24
CA VAL A 401 -10.00 -6.01 -1.93
C VAL A 401 -10.32 -4.91 -2.94
N ALA A 402 -10.68 -3.74 -2.44
CA ALA A 402 -10.76 -2.54 -3.27
C ALA A 402 -9.37 -2.15 -3.76
N THR A 403 -9.25 -1.79 -5.03
CA THR A 403 -7.99 -1.38 -5.67
C THR A 403 -7.80 0.15 -5.66
N SER A 404 -8.76 0.87 -5.09
CA SER A 404 -8.71 2.32 -4.88
C SER A 404 -9.66 2.74 -3.76
N ALA A 405 -9.46 3.93 -3.22
CA ALA A 405 -10.39 4.52 -2.25
C ALA A 405 -11.80 4.75 -2.85
N ILE A 406 -11.90 4.95 -4.16
CA ILE A 406 -13.20 5.08 -4.86
C ILE A 406 -13.92 3.73 -4.84
N GLU A 407 -13.24 2.65 -5.26
CA GLU A 407 -13.82 1.31 -5.21
C GLU A 407 -14.14 0.86 -3.77
N ALA A 408 -13.37 1.32 -2.77
CA ALA A 408 -13.67 1.04 -1.36
C ALA A 408 -15.03 1.59 -0.92
N LYS A 409 -15.47 2.74 -1.47
CA LYS A 409 -16.82 3.25 -1.26
C LYS A 409 -17.87 2.36 -1.94
N GLU A 410 -17.67 1.98 -3.19
CA GLU A 410 -18.57 1.11 -3.94
C GLU A 410 -18.78 -0.25 -3.24
N LEU A 411 -17.70 -0.81 -2.67
CA LEU A 411 -17.74 -2.07 -1.94
C LEU A 411 -18.30 -1.95 -0.52
N GLY A 412 -18.49 -0.74 0.00
CA GLY A 412 -19.03 -0.49 1.33
C GLY A 412 -18.01 -0.55 2.47
N PHE A 413 -16.70 -0.59 2.18
CA PHE A 413 -15.65 -0.45 3.19
C PHE A 413 -15.49 1.01 3.66
N MET A 414 -15.86 1.96 2.80
CA MET A 414 -15.92 3.38 3.11
C MET A 414 -17.32 3.92 2.80
N ARG A 415 -17.68 5.03 3.45
CA ARG A 415 -18.97 5.71 3.22
C ARG A 415 -18.86 6.65 2.03
N GLU A 416 -19.98 6.97 1.38
CA GLU A 416 -20.01 7.99 0.32
C GLU A 416 -19.51 9.37 0.81
N SER A 417 -19.78 9.70 2.08
CA SER A 417 -19.34 10.95 2.70
C SER A 417 -17.86 11.00 3.06
N ASP A 418 -17.12 9.89 2.98
CA ASP A 418 -15.70 9.85 3.26
C ASP A 418 -14.88 10.55 2.16
N VAL A 419 -13.70 11.04 2.49
CA VAL A 419 -12.89 11.89 1.60
C VAL A 419 -11.83 11.08 0.87
N VAL A 420 -11.68 11.33 -0.44
CA VAL A 420 -10.58 10.78 -1.25
C VAL A 420 -9.58 11.88 -1.56
N VAL A 421 -8.31 11.64 -1.26
CA VAL A 421 -7.19 12.56 -1.46
C VAL A 421 -6.31 12.02 -2.59
N PHE A 422 -6.07 12.83 -3.62
CA PHE A 422 -5.25 12.42 -4.77
C PHE A 422 -3.75 12.48 -4.47
N ASN A 423 -3.33 13.43 -3.64
CA ASN A 423 -1.94 13.56 -3.21
C ASN A 423 -1.79 13.02 -1.78
N SER A 424 -1.20 11.83 -1.64
CA SER A 424 -1.02 11.18 -0.34
C SER A 424 -0.22 12.02 0.68
N TYR A 425 0.64 12.92 0.22
CA TYR A 425 1.37 13.83 1.11
C TYR A 425 0.49 14.88 1.80
N GLU A 426 -0.72 15.14 1.27
CA GLU A 426 -1.72 16.01 1.91
C GLU A 426 -2.66 15.26 2.86
N LEU A 427 -2.52 13.94 2.95
CA LEU A 427 -3.46 13.07 3.68
C LEU A 427 -3.66 13.52 5.14
N LEU A 428 -2.57 13.74 5.89
CA LEU A 428 -2.66 14.17 7.28
C LEU A 428 -3.30 15.56 7.41
N HIS A 429 -2.97 16.49 6.51
CA HIS A 429 -3.56 17.83 6.50
C HIS A 429 -5.09 17.76 6.33
N VAL A 430 -5.56 16.98 5.37
CA VAL A 430 -7.01 16.82 5.13
C VAL A 430 -7.69 16.12 6.30
N ALA A 431 -7.08 15.06 6.84
CA ALA A 431 -7.63 14.34 7.99
C ALA A 431 -7.78 15.23 9.24
N LEU A 432 -6.79 16.09 9.53
CA LEU A 432 -6.86 17.05 10.63
C LEU A 432 -7.97 18.09 10.41
N ASN A 433 -8.15 18.57 9.18
CA ASN A 433 -9.21 19.54 8.87
C ASN A 433 -10.60 18.91 8.96
N GLU A 434 -10.79 17.67 8.47
CA GLU A 434 -12.05 16.93 8.64
C GLU A 434 -12.36 16.70 10.12
N ALA A 435 -11.36 16.25 10.91
CA ALA A 435 -11.51 16.05 12.35
C ALA A 435 -11.93 17.32 13.08
N ARG A 436 -11.28 18.44 12.75
CA ARG A 436 -11.60 19.77 13.32
C ARG A 436 -13.00 20.22 12.91
N ALA A 437 -13.34 20.11 11.63
CA ALA A 437 -14.66 20.50 11.13
C ALA A 437 -15.79 19.71 11.81
N MET A 438 -15.60 18.41 12.02
CA MET A 438 -16.57 17.57 12.75
C MET A 438 -16.72 18.05 14.20
N ALA A 439 -15.61 18.26 14.91
CA ALA A 439 -15.64 18.71 16.31
C ALA A 439 -16.31 20.09 16.45
N ASP A 440 -15.94 21.05 15.62
CA ASP A 440 -16.44 22.43 15.67
C ASP A 440 -17.91 22.54 15.21
N SER A 441 -18.41 21.59 14.41
CA SER A 441 -19.82 21.53 13.99
C SER A 441 -20.76 20.84 14.99
N GLY A 442 -20.28 20.52 16.19
CA GLY A 442 -21.09 19.90 17.24
C GLY A 442 -21.30 18.40 17.03
N PHE A 443 -20.22 17.69 16.78
CA PHE A 443 -20.22 16.24 16.64
C PHE A 443 -20.98 15.54 17.78
N ARG A 444 -21.74 14.51 17.41
CA ARG A 444 -22.36 13.57 18.34
C ARG A 444 -22.13 12.15 17.82
N PRO A 445 -21.73 11.21 18.68
CA PRO A 445 -21.60 9.82 18.29
C PRO A 445 -22.95 9.24 17.86
N ASP A 446 -22.91 8.22 17.00
CA ASP A 446 -24.07 7.41 16.69
C ASP A 446 -24.66 6.81 17.98
N VAL A 447 -25.96 6.52 17.96
CA VAL A 447 -26.64 5.81 19.06
C VAL A 447 -26.80 4.35 18.66
N PRO A 448 -26.34 3.39 19.48
CA PRO A 448 -26.59 1.98 19.23
C PRO A 448 -28.09 1.71 19.09
N ALA A 449 -28.47 1.00 18.04
CA ALA A 449 -29.86 0.70 17.74
C ALA A 449 -30.04 -0.77 17.39
N LEU A 450 -31.27 -1.27 17.64
CA LEU A 450 -31.66 -2.58 17.14
C LEU A 450 -31.93 -2.51 15.64
N PHE A 451 -31.56 -3.57 14.92
CA PHE A 451 -31.82 -3.70 13.49
C PHE A 451 -32.22 -5.12 13.11
N PRO A 452 -33.03 -5.28 12.03
CA PRO A 452 -33.52 -6.58 11.63
C PRO A 452 -32.40 -7.39 10.94
N VAL A 453 -32.44 -8.71 11.16
CA VAL A 453 -31.57 -9.67 10.50
C VAL A 453 -32.36 -10.65 9.62
N ALA A 454 -31.69 -11.26 8.61
CA ALA A 454 -32.37 -12.14 7.65
C ALA A 454 -32.63 -13.55 8.21
N GLY A 455 -32.03 -13.91 9.33
CA GLY A 455 -32.25 -15.16 10.06
C GLY A 455 -31.93 -16.42 9.25
N ARG A 456 -32.41 -17.56 9.73
CA ARG A 456 -32.16 -18.89 9.17
C ARG A 456 -32.49 -19.02 7.67
N SER A 457 -33.56 -18.42 7.21
CA SER A 457 -33.97 -18.48 5.79
C SER A 457 -33.00 -17.68 4.89
N GLY A 458 -32.46 -16.56 5.38
CA GLY A 458 -31.42 -15.81 4.69
C GLY A 458 -30.14 -16.62 4.57
N ALA A 459 -29.70 -17.26 5.66
CA ALA A 459 -28.53 -18.14 5.65
C ALA A 459 -28.72 -19.30 4.67
N ALA A 460 -29.85 -19.99 4.66
CA ALA A 460 -30.14 -21.08 3.74
C ALA A 460 -30.13 -20.65 2.27
N SER A 461 -30.64 -19.45 1.97
CA SER A 461 -30.62 -18.90 0.61
C SER A 461 -29.19 -18.63 0.11
N ILE A 462 -28.31 -18.10 0.97
CA ILE A 462 -26.89 -17.89 0.66
C ILE A 462 -26.14 -19.21 0.52
N GLN A 463 -26.40 -20.18 1.41
CA GLN A 463 -25.78 -21.51 1.35
C GLN A 463 -26.13 -22.26 0.05
N GLY A 464 -27.35 -22.09 -0.47
CA GLY A 464 -27.73 -22.63 -1.77
C GLY A 464 -26.87 -22.10 -2.93
N GLN A 465 -26.46 -20.82 -2.87
CA GLN A 465 -25.52 -20.24 -3.85
C GLN A 465 -24.11 -20.80 -3.69
N LEU A 466 -23.63 -20.96 -2.45
CA LEU A 466 -22.33 -21.56 -2.18
C LEU A 466 -22.24 -23.00 -2.71
N LEU A 467 -23.31 -23.79 -2.55
CA LEU A 467 -23.38 -25.13 -3.09
C LEU A 467 -23.20 -25.13 -4.61
N ASN A 468 -23.89 -24.23 -5.33
CA ASN A 468 -23.73 -24.08 -6.77
C ASN A 468 -22.29 -23.70 -7.15
N MET A 469 -21.65 -22.83 -6.39
CA MET A 469 -20.24 -22.45 -6.63
C MET A 469 -19.28 -23.63 -6.40
N LYS A 470 -19.51 -24.43 -5.35
CA LYS A 470 -18.73 -25.64 -5.06
C LYS A 470 -18.88 -26.68 -6.18
N GLU A 471 -20.13 -27.01 -6.55
CA GLU A 471 -20.41 -27.99 -7.62
C GLU A 471 -19.88 -27.51 -8.99
N GLY A 472 -19.85 -26.18 -9.22
CA GLY A 472 -19.22 -25.57 -10.39
C GLY A 472 -17.69 -25.53 -10.35
N GLY A 473 -17.06 -25.94 -9.25
CA GLY A 473 -15.59 -25.95 -9.09
C GLY A 473 -14.97 -24.55 -8.89
N PHE A 474 -15.76 -23.54 -8.52
CA PHE A 474 -15.28 -22.17 -8.27
C PHE A 474 -14.69 -21.98 -6.88
N ILE A 475 -15.11 -22.78 -5.90
CA ILE A 475 -14.63 -22.75 -4.51
C ILE A 475 -14.35 -24.17 -4.00
N SER A 476 -13.42 -24.29 -3.03
CA SER A 476 -13.14 -25.56 -2.36
C SER A 476 -14.27 -25.93 -1.37
N GLU A 477 -14.22 -27.15 -0.86
CA GLU A 477 -15.15 -27.57 0.20
C GLU A 477 -14.96 -26.77 1.47
N TYR A 478 -13.70 -26.43 1.79
CA TYR A 478 -13.41 -25.61 2.96
C TYR A 478 -13.78 -24.13 2.76
N ASP A 479 -13.64 -23.58 1.55
CA ASP A 479 -14.19 -22.24 1.22
C ASP A 479 -15.72 -22.22 1.41
N MET A 480 -16.43 -23.28 1.01
CA MET A 480 -17.87 -23.41 1.25
C MET A 480 -18.18 -23.44 2.76
N HIS A 481 -17.38 -24.17 3.55
CA HIS A 481 -17.53 -24.20 5.00
C HIS A 481 -17.40 -22.80 5.62
N ILE A 482 -16.29 -22.08 5.32
CA ILE A 482 -16.06 -20.71 5.83
C ILE A 482 -17.18 -19.77 5.36
N GLY A 483 -17.53 -19.81 4.06
CA GLY A 483 -18.61 -19.01 3.51
C GLY A 483 -19.97 -19.28 4.20
N SER A 484 -20.25 -20.53 4.58
CA SER A 484 -21.44 -20.88 5.34
C SER A 484 -21.44 -20.30 6.75
N GLN A 485 -20.26 -20.23 7.40
CA GLN A 485 -20.11 -19.58 8.70
C GLN A 485 -20.33 -18.06 8.60
N ILE A 486 -19.76 -17.40 7.57
CA ILE A 486 -20.04 -15.99 7.30
C ILE A 486 -21.55 -15.77 7.07
N ALA A 487 -22.19 -16.63 6.27
CA ALA A 487 -23.63 -16.54 6.01
C ALA A 487 -24.44 -16.63 7.30
N TRP A 488 -24.09 -17.55 8.19
CA TRP A 488 -24.74 -17.72 9.47
C TRP A 488 -24.60 -16.48 10.37
N VAL A 489 -23.40 -15.91 10.47
CA VAL A 489 -23.15 -14.70 11.28
C VAL A 489 -23.87 -13.48 10.69
N ILE A 490 -23.67 -13.17 9.40
CA ILE A 490 -24.20 -11.95 8.78
C ILE A 490 -25.74 -11.91 8.75
N THR A 491 -26.38 -13.09 8.80
CA THR A 491 -27.85 -13.20 8.86
C THR A 491 -28.39 -13.26 10.27
N GLY A 492 -27.56 -13.20 11.32
CA GLY A 492 -27.97 -13.13 12.73
C GLY A 492 -28.05 -14.47 13.46
N GLY A 493 -27.55 -15.55 12.85
CA GLY A 493 -27.54 -16.88 13.48
C GLY A 493 -28.90 -17.59 13.41
N ASP A 494 -29.21 -18.41 14.45
CA ASP A 494 -30.41 -19.28 14.50
C ASP A 494 -31.67 -18.55 14.99
N VAL A 495 -31.97 -17.41 14.34
CA VAL A 495 -33.19 -16.62 14.63
C VAL A 495 -34.10 -16.57 13.41
N ASP A 496 -35.34 -16.13 13.63
CA ASP A 496 -36.31 -15.97 12.55
C ASP A 496 -36.03 -14.67 11.73
N PRO A 497 -36.39 -14.62 10.44
CA PRO A 497 -36.28 -13.43 9.63
C PRO A 497 -37.01 -12.24 10.28
N GLY A 498 -36.34 -11.07 10.26
CA GLY A 498 -36.90 -9.85 10.86
C GLY A 498 -36.70 -9.73 12.37
N THR A 499 -36.06 -10.70 13.02
CA THR A 499 -35.66 -10.57 14.43
C THR A 499 -34.77 -9.35 14.59
N LEU A 500 -35.11 -8.51 15.58
CA LEU A 500 -34.28 -7.34 15.93
C LEU A 500 -33.17 -7.77 16.87
N VAL A 501 -31.92 -7.44 16.48
CA VAL A 501 -30.72 -7.69 17.27
C VAL A 501 -29.93 -6.39 17.43
N ASP A 502 -29.08 -6.33 18.45
CA ASP A 502 -28.07 -5.28 18.59
C ASP A 502 -26.73 -5.68 17.95
N GLU A 503 -25.78 -4.77 17.95
CA GLU A 503 -24.44 -5.04 17.42
C GLU A 503 -23.70 -6.10 18.25
N GLN A 504 -23.90 -6.10 19.58
CA GLN A 504 -23.22 -7.06 20.47
C GLN A 504 -23.61 -8.51 20.15
N TRP A 505 -24.88 -8.76 19.80
CA TRP A 505 -25.33 -10.07 19.36
C TRP A 505 -24.49 -10.61 18.20
N LEU A 506 -24.27 -9.80 17.16
CA LEU A 506 -23.47 -10.22 16.00
C LEU A 506 -21.98 -10.33 16.32
N LEU A 507 -21.44 -9.46 17.18
CA LEU A 507 -20.06 -9.55 17.65
C LEU A 507 -19.81 -10.86 18.41
N ASP A 508 -20.75 -11.31 19.22
CA ASP A 508 -20.64 -12.59 19.92
C ASP A 508 -20.65 -13.78 18.94
N LEU A 509 -21.48 -13.72 17.88
CA LEU A 509 -21.48 -14.73 16.81
C LEU A 509 -20.16 -14.73 16.01
N GLU A 510 -19.63 -13.56 15.64
CA GLU A 510 -18.33 -13.43 14.97
C GLU A 510 -17.22 -14.09 15.80
N ARG A 511 -17.12 -13.72 17.08
CA ARG A 511 -16.09 -14.21 18.00
C ARG A 511 -16.17 -15.72 18.16
N LYS A 512 -17.38 -16.26 18.38
CA LYS A 512 -17.61 -17.70 18.46
C LYS A 512 -17.12 -18.43 17.22
N VAL A 513 -17.53 -17.99 16.03
CA VAL A 513 -17.17 -18.63 14.77
C VAL A 513 -15.66 -18.50 14.48
N PHE A 514 -15.06 -17.36 14.77
CA PHE A 514 -13.62 -17.15 14.61
C PHE A 514 -12.82 -18.18 15.43
N VAL A 515 -13.16 -18.35 16.71
CA VAL A 515 -12.49 -19.33 17.59
C VAL A 515 -12.75 -20.77 17.13
N ASP A 516 -13.97 -21.08 16.67
CA ASP A 516 -14.30 -22.42 16.20
C ASP A 516 -13.54 -22.78 14.89
N LEU A 517 -13.36 -21.82 13.98
CA LEU A 517 -12.54 -22.01 12.77
C LEU A 517 -11.06 -22.23 13.09
N LEU A 518 -10.52 -21.60 14.12
CA LEU A 518 -9.12 -21.81 14.53
C LEU A 518 -8.83 -23.22 15.05
N LYS A 519 -9.84 -23.96 15.49
CA LYS A 519 -9.73 -25.36 15.90
C LYS A 519 -9.59 -26.32 14.71
N ASN A 520 -9.75 -25.83 13.46
CA ASN A 520 -9.71 -26.63 12.25
C ASN A 520 -8.30 -26.65 11.65
N GLU A 521 -7.77 -27.85 11.39
CA GLU A 521 -6.44 -28.03 10.79
C GLU A 521 -6.27 -27.28 9.46
N LYS A 522 -7.31 -27.23 8.62
CA LYS A 522 -7.26 -26.50 7.35
C LYS A 522 -7.07 -24.98 7.51
N THR A 523 -7.59 -24.39 8.59
CA THR A 523 -7.30 -23.00 8.93
C THR A 523 -5.82 -22.82 9.29
N LEU A 524 -5.28 -23.72 10.13
CA LEU A 524 -3.87 -23.66 10.51
C LEU A 524 -2.95 -23.79 9.29
N GLU A 525 -3.24 -24.73 8.37
CA GLU A 525 -2.52 -24.87 7.09
C GLU A 525 -2.55 -23.56 6.27
N ARG A 526 -3.69 -22.86 6.21
CA ARG A 526 -3.81 -21.57 5.50
C ARG A 526 -2.98 -20.47 6.15
N ILE A 527 -3.00 -20.39 7.48
CA ILE A 527 -2.20 -19.42 8.23
C ILE A 527 -0.70 -19.67 8.01
N GLU A 528 -0.24 -20.93 8.15
CA GLU A 528 1.15 -21.32 7.94
C GLU A 528 1.62 -21.03 6.50
N ASN A 529 0.78 -21.37 5.51
CA ASN A 529 1.09 -21.07 4.11
C ASN A 529 1.19 -19.57 3.84
N MET A 530 0.28 -18.76 4.41
CA MET A 530 0.33 -17.30 4.28
C MET A 530 1.62 -16.74 4.91
N MET A 531 1.98 -17.20 6.10
CA MET A 531 3.19 -16.73 6.79
C MET A 531 4.48 -17.11 6.06
N SER A 532 4.52 -18.29 5.44
CA SER A 532 5.72 -18.79 4.75
C SER A 532 5.87 -18.30 3.32
N THR A 533 4.77 -18.09 2.60
CA THR A 533 4.78 -17.80 1.16
C THR A 533 4.22 -16.42 0.79
N GLY A 534 3.50 -15.77 1.70
CA GLY A 534 2.73 -14.55 1.43
C GLY A 534 1.54 -14.77 0.48
N LYS A 535 1.09 -16.01 0.27
CA LYS A 535 0.00 -16.35 -0.66
C LYS A 535 -1.09 -17.15 0.03
N PRO A 536 -2.37 -16.91 -0.33
CA PRO A 536 -3.46 -17.71 0.21
C PRO A 536 -3.41 -19.15 -0.31
N LEU A 537 -3.70 -20.10 0.58
CA LEU A 537 -3.92 -21.52 0.24
C LEU A 537 -5.41 -21.77 0.01
N ARG A 538 -5.75 -22.61 -0.97
CA ARG A 538 -7.10 -23.11 -1.20
C ARG A 538 -7.10 -24.64 -1.03
N ASN A 539 -7.46 -25.13 0.17
CA ASN A 539 -7.45 -26.53 0.58
C ASN A 539 -8.85 -27.12 0.79
#